data_c1c94699e00039bd3bc22943050ef56b
#
_entry.id   c1c94699e00039bd3bc22943050ef56b
#
_cell.length_a   1.000
_cell.length_b   1.000
_cell.length_c   1.000
_cell.angle_alpha   90.00
_cell.angle_beta   90.00
_cell.angle_gamma   90.00
#
_symmetry.space_group_name_H-M   'P 1'
#
loop_
_entity.id
_entity.type
_entity.pdbx_description
1 polymer ?
#
loop_
_entity_poly.entity_id
_entity_poly.type
_entity_poly.pdbx_seq_one_letter_code
_entity_poly.pdbx_strand_id
1 'polypeptide(L)'
;MDDLLNEDFDEAGRRAGRLLDSVETLRGDLEEINGVGEAAAGQVKARVTANGKVLEVTFGPRTPRTDSRALAEQVLIAVLDAQRDAELKCQELMRETLDGYDPAAARADLDRMLGLRW
;
A
#
# COMPACT_ATOMS: atom_id res chain seq x y z
N MET A 1 -26.34 8.83 36.11
CA MET A 1 -25.63 9.77 35.22
C MET A 1 -24.20 9.36 34.94
N ASP A 2 -23.46 8.93 35.96
CA ASP A 2 -22.10 8.44 35.78
C ASP A 2 -22.03 7.16 34.97
N ASP A 3 -23.05 6.29 35.01
CA ASP A 3 -23.12 5.04 34.25
C ASP A 3 -23.24 5.26 32.76
N LEU A 4 -23.95 6.31 32.35
CA LEU A 4 -24.09 6.66 30.93
C LEU A 4 -22.78 7.17 30.32
N LEU A 5 -22.01 7.94 31.07
CA LEU A 5 -20.69 8.41 30.67
C LEU A 5 -19.69 7.26 30.56
N ASN A 6 -19.74 6.31 31.49
CA ASN A 6 -18.88 5.14 31.47
C ASN A 6 -19.20 4.21 30.31
N GLU A 7 -20.49 4.02 29.96
CA GLU A 7 -20.90 3.22 28.81
C GLU A 7 -20.42 3.85 27.51
N ASP A 8 -20.53 5.18 27.37
CA ASP A 8 -20.04 5.88 26.18
C ASP A 8 -18.53 5.79 26.05
N PHE A 9 -17.79 5.88 27.15
CA PHE A 9 -16.34 5.72 27.16
C PHE A 9 -15.94 4.30 26.80
N ASP A 10 -16.60 3.29 27.32
CA ASP A 10 -16.31 1.89 27.05
C ASP A 10 -16.57 1.55 25.57
N GLU A 11 -17.65 2.08 25.02
CA GLU A 11 -17.97 1.89 23.60
C GLU A 11 -16.98 2.59 22.69
N ALA A 12 -16.60 3.82 23.03
CA ALA A 12 -15.57 4.56 22.28
C ALA A 12 -14.23 3.84 22.34
N GLY A 13 -13.86 3.31 23.50
CA GLY A 13 -12.64 2.52 23.68
C GLY A 13 -12.65 1.25 22.84
N ARG A 14 -13.78 0.55 22.78
CA ARG A 14 -13.92 -0.65 21.95
C ARG A 14 -13.82 -0.33 20.46
N ARG A 15 -14.42 0.77 20.00
CA ARG A 15 -14.31 1.21 18.62
C ARG A 15 -12.87 1.57 18.25
N ALA A 16 -12.20 2.30 19.13
CA ALA A 16 -10.79 2.67 18.95
C ALA A 16 -9.90 1.42 18.88
N GLY A 17 -10.14 0.45 19.75
CA GLY A 17 -9.42 -0.83 19.76
C GLY A 17 -9.62 -1.61 18.46
N ARG A 18 -10.86 -1.70 17.97
CA ARG A 18 -11.14 -2.37 16.71
C ARG A 18 -10.49 -1.66 15.51
N LEU A 19 -10.50 -0.33 15.52
CA LEU A 19 -9.85 0.45 14.48
C LEU A 19 -8.35 0.21 14.48
N LEU A 20 -7.72 0.22 15.66
CA LEU A 20 -6.29 -0.06 15.78
C LEU A 20 -5.94 -1.46 15.30
N ASP A 21 -6.75 -2.48 15.64
CA ASP A 21 -6.56 -3.85 15.18
C ASP A 21 -6.66 -3.93 13.67
N SER A 22 -7.63 -3.24 13.08
CA SER A 22 -7.80 -3.19 11.62
C SER A 22 -6.61 -2.51 10.94
N VAL A 23 -6.10 -1.43 11.50
CA VAL A 23 -4.93 -0.72 10.99
C VAL A 23 -3.68 -1.60 11.06
N GLU A 24 -3.47 -2.31 12.16
CA GLU A 24 -2.34 -3.22 12.31
C GLU A 24 -2.40 -4.39 11.34
N THR A 25 -3.58 -4.98 11.16
CA THR A 25 -3.78 -6.06 10.18
C THR A 25 -3.50 -5.57 8.77
N LEU A 26 -4.03 -4.40 8.40
CA LEU A 26 -3.79 -3.79 7.10
C LEU A 26 -2.30 -3.52 6.89
N ARG A 27 -1.63 -3.01 7.90
CA ARG A 27 -0.18 -2.74 7.83
C ARG A 27 0.60 -4.02 7.57
N GLY A 28 0.28 -5.11 8.28
CA GLY A 28 0.91 -6.41 8.06
C GLY A 28 0.68 -6.94 6.65
N ASP A 29 -0.54 -6.83 6.16
CA ASP A 29 -0.89 -7.26 4.81
C ASP A 29 -0.19 -6.41 3.75
N LEU A 30 -0.08 -5.09 3.97
CA LEU A 30 0.66 -4.21 3.08
C LEU A 30 2.15 -4.57 3.01
N GLU A 31 2.76 -4.96 4.12
CA GLU A 31 4.16 -5.35 4.17
C GLU A 31 4.44 -6.63 3.35
N GLU A 32 3.45 -7.47 3.14
CA GLU A 32 3.57 -8.69 2.33
C GLU A 32 3.43 -8.45 0.83
N ILE A 33 2.99 -7.26 0.42
CA ILE A 33 2.81 -6.94 -0.99
C ILE A 33 4.18 -6.80 -1.67
N ASN A 34 4.31 -7.48 -2.81
CA ASN A 34 5.42 -7.30 -3.73
C ASN A 34 4.89 -6.82 -5.07
N GLY A 35 5.54 -5.80 -5.62
CA GLY A 35 5.31 -5.39 -6.99
C GLY A 35 6.22 -6.16 -7.93
N VAL A 36 5.71 -6.53 -9.09
CA VAL A 36 6.47 -7.20 -10.14
C VAL A 36 6.33 -6.43 -11.44
N GLY A 37 7.43 -6.31 -12.14
CA GLY A 37 7.46 -5.61 -13.43
C GLY A 37 8.43 -6.27 -14.37
N GLU A 38 8.27 -5.99 -15.63
CA GLU A 38 9.11 -6.58 -16.66
C GLU A 38 9.36 -5.63 -17.83
N ALA A 39 10.42 -5.91 -18.55
CA ALA A 39 10.80 -5.21 -19.76
C ALA A 39 11.45 -6.20 -20.73
N ALA A 40 11.76 -5.76 -21.95
CA ALA A 40 12.39 -6.56 -22.98
C ALA A 40 11.65 -7.89 -23.24
N ALA A 41 10.34 -7.82 -23.42
CA ALA A 41 9.47 -8.98 -23.65
C ALA A 41 9.59 -10.05 -22.55
N GLY A 42 9.69 -9.60 -21.29
CA GLY A 42 9.77 -10.48 -20.12
C GLY A 42 11.17 -10.99 -19.79
N GLN A 43 12.19 -10.59 -20.54
CA GLN A 43 13.57 -11.02 -20.29
C GLN A 43 14.22 -10.29 -19.12
N VAL A 44 13.76 -9.08 -18.81
CA VAL A 44 14.19 -8.33 -17.63
C VAL A 44 13.00 -8.26 -16.69
N LYS A 45 13.17 -8.76 -15.47
CA LYS A 45 12.12 -8.77 -14.47
C LYS A 45 12.62 -8.10 -13.20
N ALA A 46 11.74 -7.33 -12.55
CA ALA A 46 12.03 -6.69 -11.29
C ALA A 46 10.95 -7.03 -10.27
N ARG A 47 11.37 -7.10 -9.01
CA ARG A 47 10.47 -7.27 -7.88
C ARG A 47 10.81 -6.22 -6.83
N VAL A 48 9.78 -5.57 -6.31
CA VAL A 48 9.94 -4.52 -5.31
C VAL A 48 9.02 -4.75 -4.12
N THR A 49 9.33 -4.12 -3.00
CA THR A 49 8.46 -4.10 -1.81
C THR A 49 7.25 -3.20 -2.05
N ALA A 50 6.29 -3.23 -1.11
CA ALA A 50 5.15 -2.31 -1.11
C ALA A 50 5.57 -0.84 -1.21
N ASN A 51 6.70 -0.49 -0.62
CA ASN A 51 7.25 0.87 -0.65
C ASN A 51 8.07 1.17 -1.92
N GLY A 52 8.16 0.22 -2.83
CA GLY A 52 8.90 0.41 -4.07
C GLY A 52 10.40 0.13 -3.98
N LYS A 53 10.87 -0.43 -2.86
CA LYS A 53 12.27 -0.80 -2.71
C LYS A 53 12.59 -2.03 -3.57
N VAL A 54 13.63 -1.95 -4.39
CA VAL A 54 14.03 -3.04 -5.26
C VAL A 54 14.57 -4.22 -4.44
N LEU A 55 13.95 -5.38 -4.61
CA LEU A 55 14.36 -6.63 -3.98
C LEU A 55 15.22 -7.47 -4.90
N GLU A 56 14.87 -7.51 -6.17
CA GLU A 56 15.49 -8.41 -7.12
C GLU A 56 15.32 -7.88 -8.54
N VAL A 57 16.35 -8.05 -9.35
CA VAL A 57 16.28 -7.88 -10.80
C VAL A 57 16.87 -9.13 -11.43
N THR A 58 16.13 -9.77 -12.32
CA THR A 58 16.56 -10.99 -12.99
C THR A 58 16.58 -10.80 -14.49
N PHE A 59 17.49 -11.51 -15.13
CA PHE A 59 17.67 -11.47 -16.57
C PHE A 59 17.45 -12.87 -17.15
N GLY A 60 16.61 -12.93 -18.18
CA GLY A 60 16.37 -14.17 -18.89
C GLY A 60 17.48 -14.48 -19.90
N PRO A 61 17.47 -15.69 -20.49
CA PRO A 61 18.50 -16.12 -21.42
C PRO A 61 18.51 -15.35 -22.73
N ARG A 62 17.41 -14.67 -23.07
CA ARG A 62 17.28 -13.87 -24.29
C ARG A 62 17.42 -12.38 -24.03
N THR A 63 17.96 -12.01 -22.88
CA THR A 63 18.21 -10.61 -22.59
C THR A 63 19.14 -10.02 -23.63
N PRO A 64 18.78 -8.88 -24.25
CA PRO A 64 19.65 -8.27 -25.26
C PRO A 64 21.01 -7.92 -24.65
N ARG A 65 22.07 -8.44 -25.23
CA ARG A 65 23.45 -8.14 -24.83
C ARG A 65 24.00 -7.00 -25.67
N THR A 66 23.22 -5.96 -25.84
CA THR A 66 23.64 -4.78 -26.55
C THR A 66 24.57 -3.95 -25.69
N ASP A 67 24.45 -2.67 -25.65
CA ASP A 67 25.32 -1.90 -24.76
C ASP A 67 24.72 -1.79 -23.35
N SER A 68 25.55 -1.39 -22.39
CA SER A 68 25.15 -1.27 -20.99
C SER A 68 24.07 -0.18 -20.76
N ARG A 69 24.03 0.82 -21.62
CA ARG A 69 23.02 1.88 -21.57
C ARG A 69 21.65 1.32 -21.92
N ALA A 70 21.54 0.54 -22.98
CA ALA A 70 20.28 -0.08 -23.37
C ALA A 70 19.78 -1.04 -22.29
N LEU A 71 20.67 -1.83 -21.70
CA LEU A 71 20.33 -2.72 -20.60
C LEU A 71 19.86 -1.94 -19.37
N ALA A 72 20.54 -0.86 -19.03
CA ALA A 72 20.15 0.00 -17.90
C ALA A 72 18.75 0.60 -18.13
N GLU A 73 18.41 1.00 -19.33
CA GLU A 73 17.06 1.48 -19.67
C GLU A 73 16.00 0.40 -19.46
N GLN A 74 16.29 -0.83 -19.84
CA GLN A 74 15.36 -1.95 -19.64
C GLN A 74 15.17 -2.27 -18.16
N VAL A 75 16.24 -2.21 -17.37
CA VAL A 75 16.15 -2.38 -15.91
C VAL A 75 15.27 -1.28 -15.29
N LEU A 76 15.48 -0.03 -15.72
CA LEU A 76 14.68 1.09 -15.21
C LEU A 76 13.19 0.90 -15.55
N ILE A 77 12.88 0.49 -16.77
CA ILE A 77 11.50 0.21 -17.19
C ILE A 77 10.88 -0.88 -16.32
N ALA A 78 11.60 -1.98 -16.09
CA ALA A 78 11.11 -3.08 -15.26
C ALA A 78 10.87 -2.65 -13.82
N VAL A 79 11.79 -1.86 -13.24
CA VAL A 79 11.67 -1.35 -11.87
C VAL A 79 10.48 -0.40 -11.75
N LEU A 80 10.32 0.54 -12.67
CA LEU A 80 9.18 1.47 -12.65
C LEU A 80 7.85 0.73 -12.81
N ASP A 81 7.81 -0.28 -13.66
CA ASP A 81 6.63 -1.14 -13.83
C ASP A 81 6.31 -1.89 -12.55
N ALA A 82 7.33 -2.43 -11.87
CA ALA A 82 7.18 -3.11 -10.60
C ALA A 82 6.68 -2.16 -9.50
N GLN A 83 7.20 -0.94 -9.44
CA GLN A 83 6.76 0.06 -8.47
C GLN A 83 5.31 0.46 -8.68
N ARG A 84 4.89 0.59 -9.93
CA ARG A 84 3.50 0.86 -10.27
C ARG A 84 2.60 -0.31 -9.88
N ASP A 85 3.03 -1.53 -10.13
CA ASP A 85 2.30 -2.74 -9.73
C ASP A 85 2.12 -2.80 -8.21
N ALA A 86 3.17 -2.51 -7.43
CA ALA A 86 3.09 -2.44 -5.98
C ALA A 86 2.09 -1.39 -5.51
N GLU A 87 2.12 -0.21 -6.11
CA GLU A 87 1.20 0.88 -5.79
C GLU A 87 -0.26 0.47 -6.05
N LEU A 88 -0.53 -0.14 -7.20
CA LEU A 88 -1.88 -0.59 -7.54
C LEU A 88 -2.36 -1.70 -6.59
N LYS A 89 -1.50 -2.63 -6.22
CA LYS A 89 -1.82 -3.68 -5.24
C LYS A 89 -2.12 -3.11 -3.87
N CYS A 90 -1.36 -2.12 -3.43
CA CYS A 90 -1.62 -1.42 -2.17
C CYS A 90 -2.97 -0.70 -2.19
N GLN A 91 -3.28 0.00 -3.27
CA GLN A 91 -4.56 0.69 -3.44
C GLN A 91 -5.73 -0.30 -3.42
N GLU A 92 -5.58 -1.42 -4.11
CA GLU A 92 -6.60 -2.47 -4.15
C GLU A 92 -6.85 -3.07 -2.77
N LEU A 93 -5.78 -3.39 -2.04
CA LEU A 93 -5.88 -3.92 -0.68
C LEU A 93 -6.55 -2.92 0.26
N MET A 94 -6.19 -1.64 0.17
CA MET A 94 -6.83 -0.59 0.96
C MET A 94 -8.31 -0.46 0.64
N ARG A 95 -8.67 -0.54 -0.63
CA ARG A 95 -10.07 -0.49 -1.07
C ARG A 95 -10.87 -1.66 -0.51
N GLU A 96 -10.34 -2.87 -0.60
CA GLU A 96 -10.99 -4.10 -0.10
C GLU A 96 -11.15 -4.08 1.42
N THR A 97 -10.10 -3.65 2.13
CA THR A 97 -10.08 -3.63 3.59
C THR A 97 -10.96 -2.54 4.16
N LEU A 98 -11.02 -1.40 3.48
CA LEU A 98 -11.75 -0.21 3.90
C LEU A 98 -13.02 -0.02 3.04
N ASP A 99 -13.68 -1.12 2.69
CA ASP A 99 -14.92 -1.09 1.92
C ASP A 99 -15.95 -0.20 2.63
N GLY A 100 -16.50 0.74 1.89
CA GLY A 100 -17.37 1.78 2.43
C GLY A 100 -16.62 2.94 3.10
N TYR A 101 -15.30 2.90 3.11
CA TYR A 101 -14.51 4.02 3.59
C TYR A 101 -14.55 5.17 2.59
N ASP A 102 -15.06 6.29 3.05
CA ASP A 102 -15.02 7.55 2.31
C ASP A 102 -13.97 8.45 2.95
N PRO A 103 -12.86 8.75 2.26
CA PRO A 103 -11.82 9.60 2.81
C PRO A 103 -12.32 10.99 3.23
N ALA A 104 -13.26 11.56 2.47
CA ALA A 104 -13.83 12.86 2.79
C ALA A 104 -14.69 12.79 4.05
N ALA A 105 -15.53 11.76 4.18
CA ALA A 105 -16.34 11.55 5.38
C ALA A 105 -15.47 11.25 6.60
N ALA A 106 -14.44 10.43 6.46
CA ALA A 106 -13.51 10.12 7.54
C ALA A 106 -12.77 11.36 8.02
N ARG A 107 -12.35 12.21 7.09
CA ARG A 107 -11.68 13.47 7.43
C ARG A 107 -12.64 14.43 8.14
N ALA A 108 -13.88 14.54 7.68
CA ALA A 108 -14.89 15.35 8.33
C ALA A 108 -15.19 14.85 9.76
N ASP A 109 -15.26 13.53 9.94
CA ASP A 109 -15.45 12.93 11.26
C ASP A 109 -14.27 13.23 12.19
N LEU A 110 -13.05 13.13 11.68
CA LEU A 110 -11.84 13.43 12.42
C LEU A 110 -11.81 14.91 12.82
N ASP A 111 -12.14 15.81 11.91
CA ASP A 111 -12.18 17.25 12.19
C ASP A 111 -13.21 17.58 13.28
N ARG A 112 -14.37 16.91 13.26
CA ARG A 112 -15.37 17.05 14.33
C ARG A 112 -14.88 16.54 15.67
N MET A 113 -14.21 15.38 15.67
CA MET A 113 -13.67 14.78 16.90
C MET A 113 -12.58 15.65 17.51
N LEU A 114 -11.77 16.28 16.69
CA LEU A 114 -10.69 17.17 17.15
C LEU A 114 -11.15 18.60 17.41
N GLY A 115 -12.42 18.92 17.15
CA GLY A 115 -12.94 20.27 17.30
C GLY A 115 -12.35 21.28 16.32
N LEU A 116 -11.79 20.80 15.21
CA LEU A 116 -11.22 21.64 14.17
C LEU A 116 -12.35 22.17 13.28
N ARG A 117 -12.75 23.40 13.49
CA ARG A 117 -13.68 24.11 12.61
C ARG A 117 -12.93 25.14 11.80
N TRP A 118 -13.03 24.99 10.52
CA TRP A 118 -12.50 25.95 9.56
C TRP A 118 -13.65 26.68 8.87
#